data_32f9573310cdbd906f48413ef5599153
#
_entry.id   32f9573310cdbd906f48413ef5599153
#
_cell.length_a   1.000
_cell.length_b   1.000
_cell.length_c   1.000
_cell.angle_alpha   90.00
_cell.angle_beta   90.00
_cell.angle_gamma   90.00
#
_symmetry.space_group_name_H-M   'P 1'
#
loop_
_entity.id
_entity.type
_entity.pdbx_description
1 polymer ?
#
loop_
_entity_poly.entity_id
_entity_poly.type
_entity_poly.pdbx_seq_one_letter_code
_entity_poly.pdbx_strand_id
1 'polypeptide(L)'
;MRENEKMDKIQIQYEKKLGAFLKKIRTKRKLSLRDVGAEADMNFPYLSHLETHNRDKAKLPSVEILNKLFAVYKLDLKERVEFLEIYFNLIMPEIYLKNLTTD
;
A
#
# COMPACT_ATOMS: atom_id res chain seq x y z
N MET A 1 -25.81 3.97 7.30
CA MET A 1 -24.50 3.30 7.57
C MET A 1 -23.76 4.08 8.64
N ARG A 2 -23.21 3.39 9.61
CA ARG A 2 -22.45 4.04 10.68
C ARG A 2 -21.13 4.58 10.14
N GLU A 3 -20.63 5.63 10.78
CA GLU A 3 -19.36 6.24 10.41
C GLU A 3 -18.22 5.22 10.38
N ASN A 4 -18.16 4.34 11.39
CA ASN A 4 -17.13 3.30 11.49
C ASN A 4 -17.16 2.36 10.28
N GLU A 5 -18.35 2.01 9.82
CA GLU A 5 -18.50 1.11 8.67
C GLU A 5 -18.01 1.79 7.38
N LYS A 6 -18.27 3.10 7.25
CA LYS A 6 -17.77 3.87 6.10
C LYS A 6 -16.24 3.94 6.10
N MET A 7 -15.66 4.21 7.29
CA MET A 7 -14.21 4.28 7.45
C MET A 7 -13.56 2.94 7.12
N ASP A 8 -14.15 1.84 7.62
CA ASP A 8 -13.63 0.50 7.36
C ASP A 8 -13.65 0.18 5.87
N LYS A 9 -14.74 0.52 5.18
CA LYS A 9 -14.84 0.28 3.74
C LYS A 9 -13.82 1.09 2.95
N ILE A 10 -13.65 2.35 3.31
CA ILE A 10 -12.66 3.22 2.66
C ILE A 10 -11.26 2.68 2.90
N GLN A 11 -10.95 2.32 4.13
CA GLN A 11 -9.65 1.78 4.49
C GLN A 11 -9.33 0.51 3.72
N ILE A 12 -10.27 -0.44 3.69
CA ILE A 12 -10.09 -1.70 2.96
C ILE A 12 -9.85 -1.42 1.48
N GLN A 13 -10.61 -0.49 0.90
CA GLN A 13 -10.45 -0.13 -0.51
C GLN A 13 -9.03 0.37 -0.79
N TYR A 14 -8.50 1.24 0.07
CA TYR A 14 -7.15 1.79 -0.14
C TYR A 14 -6.05 0.80 0.22
N GLU A 15 -6.29 -0.12 1.16
CA GLU A 15 -5.36 -1.22 1.40
C GLU A 15 -5.22 -2.11 0.16
N LYS A 16 -6.33 -2.41 -0.51
CA LYS A 16 -6.33 -3.16 -1.76
C LYS A 16 -5.62 -2.38 -2.86
N LYS A 17 -5.83 -1.08 -2.92
CA LYS A 17 -5.14 -0.22 -3.90
C LYS A 17 -3.64 -0.22 -3.67
N LEU A 18 -3.21 -0.20 -2.41
CA LEU A 18 -1.78 -0.25 -2.09
C LEU A 18 -1.17 -1.57 -2.55
N GLY A 19 -1.81 -2.70 -2.25
CA GLY A 19 -1.34 -4.00 -2.70
C GLY A 19 -1.24 -4.08 -4.21
N ALA A 20 -2.28 -3.62 -4.92
CA ALA A 20 -2.29 -3.59 -6.38
C ALA A 20 -1.21 -2.67 -6.93
N PHE A 21 -0.97 -1.54 -6.30
CA PHE A 21 0.10 -0.60 -6.68
C PHE A 21 1.47 -1.29 -6.57
N LEU A 22 1.75 -1.92 -5.44
CA LEU A 22 3.02 -2.61 -5.23
C LEU A 22 3.25 -3.69 -6.28
N LYS A 23 2.23 -4.48 -6.58
CA LYS A 23 2.34 -5.53 -7.61
C LYS A 23 2.55 -4.91 -8.99
N LYS A 24 1.84 -3.84 -9.32
CA LYS A 24 1.97 -3.15 -10.60
C LYS A 24 3.41 -2.66 -10.80
N ILE A 25 3.97 -2.01 -9.79
CA ILE A 25 5.34 -1.50 -9.88
C ILE A 25 6.34 -2.65 -10.03
N ARG A 26 6.19 -3.70 -9.24
CA ARG A 26 7.08 -4.85 -9.30
C ARG A 26 7.06 -5.49 -10.70
N THR A 27 5.87 -5.74 -11.23
CA THR A 27 5.76 -6.38 -12.55
C THR A 27 6.24 -5.46 -13.67
N LYS A 28 6.03 -4.16 -13.54
CA LYS A 28 6.54 -3.17 -14.49
C LYS A 28 8.08 -3.21 -14.52
N ARG A 29 8.73 -3.44 -13.38
CA ARG A 29 10.19 -3.57 -13.27
C ARG A 29 10.67 -4.97 -13.63
N LYS A 30 9.76 -5.90 -13.98
CA LYS A 30 10.06 -7.29 -14.34
C LYS A 30 10.80 -8.03 -13.23
N LEU A 31 10.42 -7.77 -11.98
CA LEU A 31 11.00 -8.41 -10.81
C LEU A 31 10.06 -9.47 -10.27
N SER A 32 10.62 -10.60 -9.85
CA SER A 32 9.86 -11.61 -9.12
C SER A 32 9.77 -11.23 -7.64
N LEU A 33 8.86 -11.88 -6.91
CA LEU A 33 8.80 -11.68 -5.46
C LEU A 33 10.10 -12.08 -4.78
N ARG A 34 10.76 -13.13 -5.30
CA ARG A 34 12.05 -13.58 -4.76
C ARG A 34 13.15 -12.56 -5.00
N ASP A 35 13.16 -11.95 -6.19
CA ASP A 35 14.13 -10.90 -6.52
C ASP A 35 14.00 -9.72 -5.54
N VAL A 36 12.77 -9.26 -5.32
CA VAL A 36 12.52 -8.15 -4.42
C VAL A 36 12.87 -8.52 -2.98
N GLY A 37 12.50 -9.71 -2.56
CA GLY A 37 12.82 -10.20 -1.22
C GLY A 37 14.33 -10.24 -0.96
N ALA A 38 15.11 -10.70 -1.95
CA ALA A 38 16.55 -10.74 -1.84
C ALA A 38 17.16 -9.35 -1.74
N GLU A 39 16.73 -8.41 -2.60
CA GLU A 39 17.28 -7.06 -2.60
C GLU A 39 16.86 -6.23 -1.39
N ALA A 40 15.61 -6.39 -0.96
CA ALA A 40 15.08 -5.62 0.17
C ALA A 40 15.32 -6.30 1.53
N ASP A 41 15.93 -7.47 1.52
CA ASP A 41 16.12 -8.29 2.73
C ASP A 41 14.80 -8.55 3.42
N MET A 42 13.86 -9.10 2.66
CA MET A 42 12.51 -9.42 3.12
C MET A 42 12.10 -10.81 2.69
N ASN A 43 11.23 -11.39 3.49
CA ASN A 43 10.62 -12.67 3.23
C ASN A 43 9.62 -12.54 2.08
N PHE A 44 9.75 -13.32 1.01
CA PHE A 44 8.89 -13.17 -0.15
C PHE A 44 7.42 -13.58 0.10
N PRO A 45 7.10 -14.56 0.97
CA PRO A 45 5.69 -14.80 1.30
C PRO A 45 5.02 -13.58 1.93
N TYR A 46 5.73 -12.83 2.77
CA TYR A 46 5.22 -11.58 3.33
C TYR A 46 4.91 -10.57 2.22
N LEU A 47 5.82 -10.43 1.25
CA LEU A 47 5.60 -9.53 0.11
C LEU A 47 4.37 -9.95 -0.70
N SER A 48 4.19 -11.25 -0.91
CA SER A 48 3.00 -11.75 -1.59
C SER A 48 1.72 -11.37 -0.84
N HIS A 49 1.74 -11.49 0.48
CA HIS A 49 0.57 -11.12 1.30
C HIS A 49 0.29 -9.63 1.27
N LEU A 50 1.32 -8.79 1.18
CA LEU A 50 1.12 -7.35 1.01
C LEU A 50 0.42 -7.04 -0.31
N GLU A 51 0.85 -7.68 -1.39
CA GLU A 51 0.29 -7.44 -2.72
C GLU A 51 -1.14 -7.94 -2.87
N THR A 52 -1.48 -9.03 -2.20
CA THR A 52 -2.81 -9.63 -2.27
C THR A 52 -3.76 -9.16 -1.17
N HIS A 53 -3.32 -8.22 -0.34
CA HIS A 53 -4.13 -7.69 0.75
C HIS A 53 -4.58 -8.78 1.74
N ASN A 54 -3.66 -9.61 2.18
CA ASN A 54 -3.95 -10.65 3.17
C ASN A 54 -3.67 -10.10 4.57
N ARG A 55 -4.70 -9.51 5.21
CA ARG A 55 -4.57 -8.84 6.51
C ARG A 55 -4.19 -9.80 7.63
N ASP A 56 -4.54 -11.07 7.50
CA ASP A 56 -4.20 -12.08 8.51
C ASP A 56 -2.72 -12.41 8.51
N LYS A 57 -2.07 -12.29 7.35
CA LYS A 57 -0.67 -12.67 7.16
C LYS A 57 0.27 -11.48 7.05
N ALA A 58 -0.24 -10.33 6.65
CA ALA A 58 0.57 -9.12 6.53
C ALA A 58 -0.28 -7.90 6.86
N LYS A 59 0.12 -7.16 7.87
CA LYS A 59 -0.52 -5.90 8.23
C LYS A 59 -0.06 -4.82 7.26
N LEU A 60 -0.69 -3.65 7.35
CA LEU A 60 -0.29 -2.50 6.57
C LEU A 60 1.22 -2.24 6.77
N PRO A 61 1.99 -2.09 5.68
CA PRO A 61 3.44 -1.91 5.81
C PRO A 61 3.79 -0.58 6.46
N SER A 62 4.82 -0.60 7.29
CA SER A 62 5.36 0.60 7.91
C SER A 62 6.11 1.45 6.89
N VAL A 63 6.41 2.69 7.26
CA VAL A 63 7.24 3.57 6.43
C VAL A 63 8.60 2.94 6.18
N GLU A 64 9.17 2.27 7.17
CA GLU A 64 10.45 1.59 7.03
C GLU A 64 10.41 0.51 5.95
N ILE A 65 9.36 -0.31 5.96
CA ILE A 65 9.19 -1.36 4.94
C ILE A 65 8.99 -0.74 3.57
N LEU A 66 8.18 0.30 3.47
CA LEU A 66 7.95 0.99 2.21
C LEU A 66 9.24 1.60 1.68
N ASN A 67 10.07 2.18 2.55
CA ASN A 67 11.36 2.74 2.14
C ASN A 67 12.27 1.66 1.53
N LYS A 68 12.29 0.48 2.13
CA LYS A 68 13.07 -0.65 1.60
C LYS A 68 12.58 -1.06 0.21
N LEU A 69 11.26 -1.18 0.05
CA LEU A 69 10.67 -1.55 -1.24
C LEU A 69 10.95 -0.48 -2.30
N PHE A 70 10.78 0.77 -1.96
CA PHE A 70 10.96 1.85 -2.93
C PHE A 70 12.42 2.09 -3.28
N ALA A 71 13.35 1.70 -2.42
CA ALA A 71 14.77 1.68 -2.75
C ALA A 71 15.05 0.67 -3.89
N VAL A 72 14.32 -0.45 -3.89
CA VAL A 72 14.42 -1.46 -4.96
C VAL A 72 13.70 -1.00 -6.22
N TYR A 73 12.48 -0.51 -6.08
CA TYR A 73 11.62 -0.14 -7.21
C TYR A 73 12.02 1.16 -7.87
N LYS A 74 12.60 2.11 -7.14
CA LYS A 74 13.01 3.42 -7.66
C LYS A 74 11.86 4.11 -8.38
N LEU A 75 10.86 4.52 -7.60
CA LEU A 75 9.67 5.15 -8.15
C LEU A 75 9.98 6.44 -8.88
N ASP A 76 9.39 6.64 -10.05
CA ASP A 76 9.43 7.92 -10.74
C ASP A 76 8.45 8.90 -10.07
N LEU A 77 8.42 10.15 -10.55
CA LEU A 77 7.59 11.18 -9.93
C LEU A 77 6.10 10.83 -9.98
N LYS A 78 5.63 10.34 -11.11
CA LYS A 78 4.23 9.97 -11.29
C LYS A 78 3.83 8.85 -10.33
N GLU A 79 4.70 7.86 -10.18
CA GLU A 79 4.48 6.74 -9.27
C GLU A 79 4.47 7.19 -7.81
N ARG A 80 5.34 8.14 -7.46
CA ARG A 80 5.35 8.71 -6.10
C ARG A 80 4.06 9.43 -5.78
N VAL A 81 3.54 10.19 -6.73
CA VAL A 81 2.27 10.91 -6.55
C VAL A 81 1.13 9.91 -6.37
N GLU A 82 1.08 8.88 -7.19
CA GLU A 82 0.07 7.83 -7.07
C GLU A 82 0.12 7.16 -5.70
N PHE A 83 1.32 6.81 -5.24
CA PHE A 83 1.52 6.21 -3.94
C PHE A 83 1.05 7.13 -2.81
N LEU A 84 1.41 8.41 -2.87
CA LEU A 84 1.05 9.37 -1.83
C LEU A 84 -0.47 9.51 -1.70
N GLU A 85 -1.18 9.52 -2.82
CA GLU A 85 -2.65 9.57 -2.79
C GLU A 85 -3.22 8.36 -2.06
N ILE A 86 -2.73 7.17 -2.38
CA ILE A 86 -3.18 5.93 -1.74
C ILE A 86 -2.86 5.96 -0.24
N TYR A 87 -1.62 6.26 0.09
CA TYR A 87 -1.14 6.18 1.47
C TYR A 87 -1.77 7.23 2.37
N PHE A 88 -1.99 8.42 1.85
CA PHE A 88 -2.68 9.48 2.59
C PHE A 88 -4.06 9.00 3.07
N ASN A 89 -4.81 8.36 2.19
CA ASN A 89 -6.14 7.86 2.53
C ASN A 89 -6.10 6.67 3.48
N LEU A 90 -4.96 6.01 3.60
CA LEU A 90 -4.79 4.93 4.57
C LEU A 90 -4.49 5.45 5.98
N ILE A 91 -3.62 6.46 6.07
CA ILE A 91 -3.17 6.93 7.37
C ILE A 91 -4.06 8.03 7.95
N MET A 92 -4.88 8.67 7.13
CA MET A 92 -5.72 9.78 7.56
C MET A 92 -7.18 9.66 7.12
N PRO A 93 -7.80 8.48 7.30
CA PRO A 93 -9.18 8.29 6.85
C PRO A 93 -10.17 9.19 7.57
N GLU A 94 -9.95 9.49 8.85
CA GLU A 94 -10.82 10.38 9.60
C GLU A 94 -10.86 11.78 9.02
N ILE A 95 -9.67 12.30 8.68
CA ILE A 95 -9.57 13.65 8.11
C ILE A 95 -10.27 13.68 6.76
N TYR A 96 -10.08 12.64 5.95
CA TYR A 96 -10.73 12.52 4.66
C TYR A 96 -12.25 12.51 4.79
N LEU A 97 -12.78 11.71 5.70
CA LEU A 97 -14.22 11.63 5.94
C LEU A 97 -14.79 12.94 6.46
N LYS A 98 -14.07 13.61 7.37
CA LYS A 98 -14.49 14.92 7.86
C LYS A 98 -14.60 15.94 6.74
N ASN A 99 -13.64 15.97 5.84
CA ASN A 99 -13.65 16.88 4.70
C ASN A 99 -14.80 16.62 3.75
N LEU A 100 -15.26 15.38 3.66
CA LEU A 100 -16.40 15.02 2.83
C LEU A 100 -17.73 15.30 3.47
N THR A 101 -17.81 15.30 4.82
CA THR A 101 -19.07 15.38 5.55
C THR A 101 -19.32 16.72 6.22
N THR A 102 -18.32 17.56 6.37
CA THR A 102 -18.47 18.90 6.95
C THR A 102 -18.68 19.93 5.84
N ASP A 103 -19.70 20.69 6.00
CA ASP A 103 -20.01 21.80 5.11
C ASP A 103 -19.53 23.12 5.70
#